data_8bf50af18e0cfcb116ea7deb6a2675d1
#
_entry.id   8bf50af18e0cfcb116ea7deb6a2675d1
#
_cell.length_a   1.000
_cell.length_b   1.000
_cell.length_c   1.000
_cell.angle_alpha   90.00
_cell.angle_beta   90.00
_cell.angle_gamma   90.00
#
_symmetry.space_group_name_H-M   'P 1'
#
loop_
_entity.id
_entity.type
_entity.pdbx_description
1 polymer ?
#
loop_
_entity_poly.entity_id
_entity_poly.type
_entity_poly.pdbx_seq_one_letter_code
_entity_poly.pdbx_strand_id
1 'polypeptide(L)'
;MVLKLAATLDGGTAAPDGTSQWITGDEARLDAHRLRARSDAVLVGAGTVRTDDPALTVRLPAGDPLFRGPDEQPLRVVLGAVPTGAAVGPALELGGDLGGVLDELGRRGVLSVLVEGGPTVAHAFHASGLVDRYVLYLAPALFGGSDARSLFDGPGAPSIDRLWRGSLHSVTSLGGDLRVELRAYSA
;
A
#
# COMPACT_ATOMS: atom_id res chain seq x y z
N MET A 1 11.32 0.60 3.30
CA MET A 1 10.02 0.05 2.85
C MET A 1 8.91 1.07 3.09
N VAL A 2 8.00 1.24 2.13
CA VAL A 2 6.87 2.19 2.20
C VAL A 2 5.57 1.40 2.27
N LEU A 3 4.72 1.68 3.25
CA LEU A 3 3.34 1.19 3.30
C LEU A 3 2.40 2.30 2.83
N LYS A 4 1.73 2.05 1.70
CA LYS A 4 0.72 2.97 1.14
C LYS A 4 -0.68 2.50 1.51
N LEU A 5 -1.50 3.41 2.02
CA LEU A 5 -2.88 3.19 2.41
C LEU A 5 -3.80 4.24 1.79
N ALA A 6 -5.05 3.88 1.53
CA ALA A 6 -6.08 4.82 1.10
C ALA A 6 -7.35 4.56 1.92
N ALA A 7 -7.94 5.61 2.46
CA ALA A 7 -9.10 5.52 3.34
C ALA A 7 -9.96 6.79 3.31
N THR A 8 -11.14 6.69 3.88
CA THR A 8 -11.94 7.85 4.30
C THR A 8 -11.33 8.51 5.53
N LEU A 9 -11.76 9.73 5.89
CA LEU A 9 -11.27 10.46 7.08
C LEU A 9 -11.52 9.71 8.39
N ASP A 10 -12.55 8.87 8.46
CA ASP A 10 -12.83 7.99 9.61
C ASP A 10 -12.13 6.62 9.53
N GLY A 11 -11.21 6.44 8.57
CA GLY A 11 -10.32 5.28 8.49
C GLY A 11 -10.90 4.06 7.77
N GLY A 12 -12.02 4.19 7.10
CA GLY A 12 -12.63 3.10 6.33
C GLY A 12 -11.96 2.89 4.97
N THR A 13 -11.76 1.64 4.58
CA THR A 13 -11.10 1.23 3.31
C THR A 13 -12.03 0.51 2.37
N ALA A 14 -13.16 0.02 2.85
CA ALA A 14 -14.23 -0.60 2.06
C ALA A 14 -15.54 -0.57 2.84
N ALA A 15 -16.64 -0.55 2.12
CA ALA A 15 -17.98 -0.71 2.68
C ALA A 15 -18.22 -2.16 3.17
N PRO A 16 -19.26 -2.40 4.01
CA PRO A 16 -19.61 -3.75 4.47
C PRO A 16 -19.90 -4.75 3.34
N ASP A 17 -20.41 -4.28 2.20
CA ASP A 17 -20.65 -5.09 1.00
C ASP A 17 -19.37 -5.43 0.22
N GLY A 18 -18.21 -4.91 0.65
CA GLY A 18 -16.90 -5.13 0.04
C GLY A 18 -16.55 -4.13 -1.06
N THR A 19 -17.42 -3.19 -1.43
CA THR A 19 -17.09 -2.15 -2.40
C THR A 19 -16.05 -1.19 -1.82
N SER A 20 -15.00 -0.89 -2.59
CA SER A 20 -13.86 -0.05 -2.18
C SER A 20 -13.41 0.96 -3.23
N GLN A 21 -13.91 0.86 -4.45
CA GLN A 21 -13.50 1.70 -5.59
C GLN A 21 -14.56 2.74 -5.92
N TRP A 22 -14.25 4.04 -6.03
CA TRP A 22 -12.95 4.65 -5.69
C TRP A 22 -13.13 5.55 -4.47
N ILE A 23 -12.35 5.30 -3.41
CA ILE A 23 -12.40 6.15 -2.21
C ILE A 23 -11.72 7.48 -2.50
N THR A 24 -10.54 7.46 -3.12
CA THR A 24 -9.74 8.65 -3.42
C THR A 24 -9.85 9.06 -4.89
N GLY A 25 -9.65 10.35 -5.15
CA GLY A 25 -9.75 10.97 -6.47
C GLY A 25 -8.58 10.64 -7.41
N ASP A 26 -8.66 11.19 -8.62
CA ASP A 26 -7.70 10.91 -9.71
C ASP A 26 -6.29 11.37 -9.38
N GLU A 27 -6.13 12.52 -8.72
CA GLU A 27 -4.82 13.07 -8.37
C GLU A 27 -4.09 12.20 -7.35
N ALA A 28 -4.80 11.68 -6.34
CA ALA A 28 -4.25 10.74 -5.37
C ALA A 28 -3.86 9.42 -6.03
N ARG A 29 -4.68 8.91 -6.97
CA ARG A 29 -4.36 7.72 -7.76
C ARG A 29 -3.14 7.93 -8.68
N LEU A 30 -3.02 9.11 -9.29
CA LEU A 30 -1.86 9.46 -10.09
C LEU A 30 -0.58 9.52 -9.23
N ASP A 31 -0.66 10.08 -8.02
CA ASP A 31 0.47 10.10 -7.09
C ASP A 31 0.85 8.69 -6.60
N ALA A 32 -0.12 7.79 -6.43
CA ALA A 32 0.17 6.37 -6.16
C ALA A 32 0.97 5.72 -7.30
N HIS A 33 0.69 6.05 -8.57
CA HIS A 33 1.53 5.60 -9.69
C HIS A 33 2.94 6.20 -9.64
N ARG A 34 3.11 7.43 -9.14
CA ARG A 34 4.44 8.01 -8.90
C ARG A 34 5.19 7.31 -7.77
N LEU A 35 4.48 6.83 -6.72
CA LEU A 35 5.10 5.97 -5.69
C LEU A 35 5.59 4.66 -6.28
N ARG A 36 4.79 4.00 -7.13
CA ARG A 36 5.22 2.78 -7.83
C ARG A 36 6.45 3.04 -8.69
N ALA A 37 6.47 4.15 -9.45
CA ALA A 37 7.58 4.49 -10.32
C ALA A 37 8.90 4.76 -9.56
N ARG A 38 8.82 5.10 -8.28
CA ARG A 38 9.99 5.33 -7.41
C ARG A 38 10.41 4.08 -6.63
N SER A 39 9.75 2.96 -6.83
CA SER A 39 10.01 1.72 -6.11
C SER A 39 10.55 0.65 -7.04
N ASP A 40 11.46 -0.17 -6.55
CA ASP A 40 12.00 -1.31 -7.31
C ASP A 40 10.99 -2.46 -7.33
N ALA A 41 10.20 -2.59 -6.27
CA ALA A 41 9.14 -3.61 -6.17
C ALA A 41 7.83 -3.04 -5.61
N VAL A 42 6.70 -3.58 -6.09
CA VAL A 42 5.36 -3.34 -5.55
C VAL A 42 4.81 -4.67 -5.04
N LEU A 43 4.40 -4.68 -3.77
CA LEU A 43 3.99 -5.88 -3.06
C LEU A 43 2.52 -5.79 -2.62
N VAL A 44 1.77 -6.86 -2.88
CA VAL A 44 0.39 -7.05 -2.38
C VAL A 44 0.21 -8.44 -1.81
N GLY A 45 -0.89 -8.68 -1.09
CA GLY A 45 -1.31 -10.02 -0.69
C GLY A 45 -2.16 -10.71 -1.77
N ALA A 46 -2.15 -12.03 -1.81
CA ALA A 46 -2.99 -12.83 -2.70
C ALA A 46 -4.50 -12.56 -2.51
N GLY A 47 -4.92 -12.11 -1.33
CA GLY A 47 -6.29 -11.64 -1.09
C GLY A 47 -6.67 -10.47 -1.98
N THR A 48 -5.82 -9.43 -2.04
CA THR A 48 -6.00 -8.27 -2.92
C THR A 48 -6.04 -8.67 -4.39
N VAL A 49 -5.17 -9.62 -4.81
CA VAL A 49 -5.20 -10.12 -6.19
C VAL A 49 -6.53 -10.78 -6.53
N ARG A 50 -7.08 -11.61 -5.61
CA ARG A 50 -8.39 -12.26 -5.84
C ARG A 50 -9.58 -11.30 -5.86
N THR A 51 -9.52 -10.23 -5.08
CA THR A 51 -10.64 -9.29 -4.95
C THR A 51 -10.62 -8.20 -6.02
N ASP A 52 -9.44 -7.62 -6.28
CA ASP A 52 -9.31 -6.38 -7.05
C ASP A 52 -8.63 -6.60 -8.42
N ASP A 53 -8.02 -7.78 -8.64
CA ASP A 53 -7.22 -8.14 -9.83
C ASP A 53 -6.31 -7.00 -10.33
N PRO A 54 -5.44 -6.45 -9.46
CA PRO A 54 -4.66 -5.27 -9.79
C PRO A 54 -3.49 -5.63 -10.71
N ALA A 55 -3.26 -4.86 -11.77
CA ALA A 55 -2.08 -5.03 -12.62
C ALA A 55 -0.77 -4.56 -11.96
N LEU A 56 -0.81 -3.72 -10.93
CA LEU A 56 0.32 -3.11 -10.22
C LEU A 56 1.34 -2.35 -11.11
N THR A 57 0.96 -2.01 -12.30
CA THR A 57 1.80 -1.28 -13.25
C THR A 57 1.85 0.21 -12.96
N VAL A 58 2.92 0.85 -13.38
CA VAL A 58 3.02 2.32 -13.47
C VAL A 58 2.27 2.79 -14.71
N ARG A 59 1.27 3.64 -14.53
CA ARG A 59 0.46 4.24 -15.60
C ARG A 59 0.49 5.76 -15.45
N LEU A 60 1.64 6.34 -15.75
CA LEU A 60 1.84 7.78 -15.79
C LEU A 60 1.74 8.29 -17.23
N PRO A 61 1.26 9.51 -17.47
CA PRO A 61 1.31 10.11 -18.80
C PRO A 61 2.75 10.30 -19.28
N ALA A 62 2.99 10.20 -20.59
CA ALA A 62 4.32 10.27 -21.19
C ALA A 62 5.12 11.55 -20.85
N GLY A 63 4.46 12.63 -20.47
CA GLY A 63 5.11 13.86 -19.99
C GLY A 63 5.46 13.91 -18.50
N ASP A 64 5.10 12.88 -17.73
CA ASP A 64 5.48 12.83 -16.31
C ASP A 64 6.96 12.48 -16.18
N PRO A 65 7.74 13.20 -15.34
CA PRO A 65 9.19 12.91 -15.16
C PRO A 65 9.49 11.49 -14.65
N LEU A 66 8.48 10.81 -14.09
CA LEU A 66 8.59 9.44 -13.58
C LEU A 66 7.93 8.43 -14.52
N PHE A 67 7.60 8.83 -15.75
CA PHE A 67 7.06 7.90 -16.73
C PHE A 67 7.96 6.67 -16.88
N ARG A 68 7.34 5.49 -16.93
CA ARG A 68 8.02 4.21 -17.15
C ARG A 68 7.38 3.49 -18.33
N GLY A 69 8.22 3.03 -19.22
CA GLY A 69 7.80 2.17 -20.33
C GLY A 69 7.37 0.77 -19.86
N PRO A 70 6.82 -0.04 -20.77
CA PRO A 70 6.41 -1.41 -20.44
C PRO A 70 7.51 -2.28 -19.82
N ASP A 71 8.76 -2.09 -20.27
CA ASP A 71 9.93 -2.87 -19.84
C ASP A 71 10.59 -2.33 -18.57
N GLU A 72 10.17 -1.16 -18.09
CA GLU A 72 10.74 -0.48 -16.93
C GLU A 72 9.83 -0.54 -15.69
N GLN A 73 8.93 -1.51 -15.65
CA GLN A 73 7.98 -1.66 -14.56
C GLN A 73 8.65 -2.20 -13.29
N PRO A 74 8.20 -1.79 -12.09
CA PRO A 74 8.70 -2.37 -10.84
C PRO A 74 8.39 -3.87 -10.79
N LEU A 75 9.22 -4.62 -10.05
CA LEU A 75 8.97 -6.03 -9.77
C LEU A 75 7.63 -6.17 -9.04
N ARG A 76 6.73 -6.98 -9.58
CA ARG A 76 5.45 -7.29 -8.94
C ARG A 76 5.61 -8.46 -8.01
N VAL A 77 5.23 -8.29 -6.75
CA VAL A 77 5.38 -9.30 -5.69
C VAL A 77 4.03 -9.60 -5.07
N VAL A 78 3.72 -10.87 -4.92
CA VAL A 78 2.48 -11.32 -4.27
C VAL A 78 2.84 -12.21 -3.08
N LEU A 79 2.32 -11.84 -1.89
CA LEU A 79 2.37 -12.72 -0.72
C LEU A 79 1.28 -13.78 -0.85
N GLY A 80 1.70 -14.99 -1.18
CA GLY A 80 0.85 -16.14 -1.48
C GLY A 80 0.79 -16.47 -2.97
N ALA A 81 -0.12 -17.37 -3.34
CA ALA A 81 -0.26 -17.84 -4.71
C ALA A 81 -1.05 -16.85 -5.58
N VAL A 82 -0.58 -16.68 -6.82
CA VAL A 82 -1.24 -15.86 -7.84
C VAL A 82 -2.25 -16.72 -8.60
N PRO A 83 -3.52 -16.31 -8.71
CA PRO A 83 -4.49 -17.00 -9.54
C PRO A 83 -4.06 -17.03 -11.01
N THR A 84 -4.34 -18.13 -11.70
CA THR A 84 -4.07 -18.25 -13.13
C THR A 84 -4.79 -17.16 -13.91
N GLY A 85 -4.08 -16.46 -14.77
CA GLY A 85 -4.64 -15.38 -15.60
C GLY A 85 -4.83 -14.04 -14.89
N ALA A 86 -4.41 -13.89 -13.63
CA ALA A 86 -4.51 -12.63 -12.92
C ALA A 86 -3.70 -11.50 -13.61
N ALA A 87 -4.24 -10.29 -13.60
CA ALA A 87 -3.65 -9.12 -14.26
C ALA A 87 -2.27 -8.71 -13.69
N VAL A 88 -1.97 -9.12 -12.47
CA VAL A 88 -0.67 -8.91 -11.84
C VAL A 88 0.47 -9.69 -12.51
N GLY A 89 0.17 -10.72 -13.26
CA GLY A 89 1.17 -11.61 -13.87
C GLY A 89 2.02 -10.97 -14.98
N PRO A 90 3.27 -11.41 -15.17
CA PRO A 90 4.00 -12.27 -14.26
C PRO A 90 4.40 -11.57 -12.97
N ALA A 91 4.34 -12.28 -11.83
CA ALA A 91 4.71 -11.77 -10.53
C ALA A 91 5.56 -12.77 -9.74
N LEU A 92 6.39 -12.28 -8.83
CA LEU A 92 7.13 -13.11 -7.89
C LEU A 92 6.21 -13.51 -6.73
N GLU A 93 5.98 -14.81 -6.56
CA GLU A 93 5.24 -15.35 -5.44
C GLU A 93 6.17 -15.61 -4.27
N LEU A 94 5.89 -15.01 -3.13
CA LEU A 94 6.65 -15.19 -1.89
C LEU A 94 5.70 -15.55 -0.74
N GLY A 95 6.26 -16.14 0.31
CA GLY A 95 5.54 -16.50 1.53
C GLY A 95 6.49 -16.70 2.69
N GLY A 96 5.96 -17.04 3.86
CA GLY A 96 6.73 -17.18 5.08
C GLY A 96 6.71 -15.90 5.92
N ASP A 97 7.73 -15.71 6.77
CA ASP A 97 7.84 -14.50 7.58
C ASP A 97 8.27 -13.29 6.72
N LEU A 98 7.85 -12.09 7.15
CA LEU A 98 8.06 -10.87 6.36
C LEU A 98 9.54 -10.45 6.30
N GLY A 99 10.34 -10.74 7.31
CA GLY A 99 11.78 -10.51 7.30
C GLY A 99 12.44 -11.31 6.18
N GLY A 100 12.16 -12.61 6.12
CA GLY A 100 12.65 -13.50 5.06
C GLY A 100 12.20 -13.08 3.66
N VAL A 101 10.98 -12.53 3.53
CA VAL A 101 10.49 -11.95 2.26
C VAL A 101 11.35 -10.76 1.84
N LEU A 102 11.63 -9.82 2.76
CA LEU A 102 12.46 -8.65 2.46
C LEU A 102 13.92 -9.04 2.16
N ASP A 103 14.47 -10.03 2.86
CA ASP A 103 15.80 -10.57 2.60
C ASP A 103 15.90 -11.20 1.20
N GLU A 104 14.87 -11.93 0.76
CA GLU A 104 14.81 -12.49 -0.59
C GLU A 104 14.78 -11.40 -1.65
N LEU A 105 13.99 -10.34 -1.42
CA LEU A 105 13.96 -9.18 -2.31
C LEU A 105 15.31 -8.47 -2.35
N GLY A 106 15.96 -8.29 -1.20
CA GLY A 106 17.31 -7.71 -1.11
C GLY A 106 18.34 -8.53 -1.88
N ARG A 107 18.31 -9.86 -1.80
CA ARG A 107 19.21 -10.75 -2.59
C ARG A 107 19.01 -10.62 -4.11
N ARG A 108 17.81 -10.19 -4.54
CA ARG A 108 17.49 -9.89 -5.95
C ARG A 108 17.85 -8.45 -6.35
N GLY A 109 18.47 -7.67 -5.47
CA GLY A 109 18.88 -6.28 -5.74
C GLY A 109 17.76 -5.26 -5.54
N VAL A 110 16.62 -5.63 -4.94
CA VAL A 110 15.54 -4.70 -4.60
C VAL A 110 15.95 -3.87 -3.39
N LEU A 111 16.04 -2.56 -3.55
CA LEU A 111 16.43 -1.61 -2.50
C LEU A 111 15.21 -0.89 -1.91
N SER A 112 14.11 -0.83 -2.66
CA SER A 112 12.89 -0.14 -2.26
C SER A 112 11.64 -0.97 -2.58
N VAL A 113 10.79 -1.14 -1.55
CA VAL A 113 9.52 -1.88 -1.65
C VAL A 113 8.36 -0.96 -1.31
N LEU A 114 7.38 -0.89 -2.20
CA LEU A 114 6.08 -0.28 -1.95
C LEU A 114 5.06 -1.40 -1.62
N VAL A 115 4.50 -1.36 -0.43
CA VAL A 115 3.42 -2.27 -0.03
C VAL A 115 2.08 -1.57 -0.27
N GLU A 116 1.26 -2.16 -1.13
CA GLU A 116 -0.12 -1.73 -1.44
C GLU A 116 -1.13 -2.84 -1.05
N GLY A 117 -0.85 -3.56 0.02
CA GLY A 117 -1.71 -4.66 0.46
C GLY A 117 -3.02 -4.20 1.09
N GLY A 118 -3.98 -5.13 1.15
CA GLY A 118 -5.19 -4.93 1.93
C GLY A 118 -4.92 -4.87 3.45
N PRO A 119 -5.96 -4.65 4.27
CA PRO A 119 -5.82 -4.40 5.72
C PRO A 119 -5.01 -5.44 6.48
N THR A 120 -5.13 -6.71 6.13
CA THR A 120 -4.39 -7.82 6.77
C THR A 120 -2.88 -7.72 6.50
N VAL A 121 -2.48 -7.45 5.25
CA VAL A 121 -1.06 -7.27 4.89
C VAL A 121 -0.51 -5.98 5.50
N ALA A 122 -1.31 -4.91 5.47
CA ALA A 122 -0.95 -3.65 6.12
C ALA A 122 -0.70 -3.83 7.61
N HIS A 123 -1.59 -4.56 8.32
CA HIS A 123 -1.41 -4.90 9.73
C HIS A 123 -0.14 -5.72 9.96
N ALA A 124 0.10 -6.76 9.16
CA ALA A 124 1.25 -7.63 9.33
C ALA A 124 2.58 -6.85 9.22
N PHE A 125 2.73 -5.97 8.24
CA PHE A 125 3.90 -5.10 8.12
C PHE A 125 4.00 -4.06 9.24
N HIS A 126 2.88 -3.47 9.65
CA HIS A 126 2.85 -2.55 10.79
C HIS A 126 3.29 -3.23 12.08
N ALA A 127 2.71 -4.39 12.39
CA ALA A 127 3.00 -5.14 13.62
C ALA A 127 4.44 -5.68 13.67
N SER A 128 5.04 -5.97 12.51
CA SER A 128 6.44 -6.43 12.42
C SER A 128 7.47 -5.31 12.63
N GLY A 129 7.07 -4.03 12.64
CA GLY A 129 7.99 -2.89 12.73
C GLY A 129 8.85 -2.65 11.49
N LEU A 130 8.55 -3.29 10.36
CA LEU A 130 9.34 -3.21 9.11
C LEU A 130 9.01 -2.00 8.24
N VAL A 131 8.06 -1.15 8.66
CA VAL A 131 7.64 0.03 7.89
C VAL A 131 8.50 1.24 8.23
N ASP A 132 9.29 1.72 7.27
CA ASP A 132 10.07 2.95 7.42
C ASP A 132 9.19 4.20 7.22
N ARG A 133 8.21 4.09 6.32
CA ARG A 133 7.39 5.22 5.88
C ARG A 133 5.96 4.79 5.58
N TYR A 134 5.00 5.51 6.14
CA TYR A 134 3.58 5.40 5.82
C TYR A 134 3.17 6.53 4.90
N VAL A 135 2.45 6.22 3.84
CA VAL A 135 1.82 7.19 2.94
C VAL A 135 0.32 6.91 2.92
N LEU A 136 -0.44 7.79 3.55
CA LEU A 136 -1.90 7.69 3.65
C LEU A 136 -2.53 8.70 2.70
N TYR A 137 -3.45 8.23 1.87
CA TYR A 137 -4.36 9.06 1.10
C TYR A 137 -5.71 9.05 1.79
N LEU A 138 -6.19 10.22 2.21
CA LEU A 138 -7.42 10.38 2.96
C LEU A 138 -8.42 11.16 2.12
N ALA A 139 -9.52 10.51 1.74
CA ALA A 139 -10.62 11.17 1.06
C ALA A 139 -11.48 11.97 2.04
N PRO A 140 -12.05 13.12 1.64
CA PRO A 140 -12.97 13.89 2.46
C PRO A 140 -14.37 13.23 2.50
N ALA A 141 -14.41 11.99 2.94
CA ALA A 141 -15.59 11.14 3.03
C ALA A 141 -15.61 10.42 4.38
N LEU A 142 -16.78 9.99 4.81
CA LEU A 142 -17.00 9.25 6.05
C LEU A 142 -17.94 8.08 5.77
N PHE A 143 -17.62 6.88 6.24
CA PHE A 143 -18.58 5.79 6.31
C PHE A 143 -19.60 6.01 7.45
N GLY A 144 -19.16 6.63 8.54
CA GLY A 144 -20.03 7.03 9.64
C GLY A 144 -20.52 5.88 10.51
N GLY A 145 -19.95 4.71 10.41
CA GLY A 145 -20.32 3.50 11.16
C GLY A 145 -19.09 2.69 11.58
N SER A 146 -19.34 1.61 12.33
CA SER A 146 -18.27 0.71 12.82
C SER A 146 -18.10 -0.56 11.97
N ASP A 147 -18.88 -0.73 10.91
CA ASP A 147 -18.93 -1.92 10.06
C ASP A 147 -18.13 -1.79 8.76
N ALA A 148 -17.60 -0.60 8.46
CA ALA A 148 -16.63 -0.41 7.39
C ALA A 148 -15.31 -1.14 7.69
N ARG A 149 -14.62 -1.64 6.66
CA ARG A 149 -13.29 -2.23 6.84
C ARG A 149 -12.30 -1.15 7.24
N SER A 150 -11.53 -1.40 8.30
CA SER A 150 -10.50 -0.49 8.79
C SER A 150 -9.20 -0.56 7.97
N LEU A 151 -8.32 0.42 8.16
CA LEU A 151 -6.97 0.44 7.56
C LEU A 151 -6.11 -0.78 7.92
N PHE A 152 -6.31 -1.34 9.12
CA PHE A 152 -5.56 -2.48 9.63
C PHE A 152 -6.54 -3.54 10.14
N ASP A 153 -6.33 -4.79 9.69
CA ASP A 153 -7.12 -5.95 10.12
C ASP A 153 -6.23 -6.88 10.95
N GLY A 154 -6.30 -6.70 12.27
CA GLY A 154 -5.53 -7.43 13.27
C GLY A 154 -5.57 -6.74 14.63
N PRO A 155 -4.93 -7.33 15.67
CA PRO A 155 -4.89 -6.75 16.99
C PRO A 155 -4.23 -5.37 17.02
N GLY A 156 -4.92 -4.38 17.56
CA GLY A 156 -4.38 -3.04 17.78
C GLY A 156 -3.48 -2.95 19.01
N ALA A 157 -2.93 -1.76 19.25
CA ALA A 157 -2.17 -1.47 20.48
C ALA A 157 -3.06 -1.69 21.71
N PRO A 158 -2.61 -2.45 22.73
CA PRO A 158 -3.42 -2.80 23.89
C PRO A 158 -3.66 -1.63 24.85
N SER A 159 -2.92 -0.54 24.71
CA SER A 159 -3.08 0.69 25.50
C SER A 159 -2.54 1.91 24.75
N ILE A 160 -2.91 3.10 25.22
CA ILE A 160 -2.43 4.38 24.65
C ILE A 160 -0.90 4.52 24.70
N ASP A 161 -0.26 3.93 25.69
CA ASP A 161 1.20 3.97 25.88
C ASP A 161 1.95 3.06 24.90
N ARG A 162 1.23 2.13 24.28
CA ARG A 162 1.74 1.16 23.30
C ARG A 162 1.42 1.53 21.85
N LEU A 163 0.79 2.69 21.63
CA LEU A 163 0.54 3.17 20.27
C LEU A 163 1.87 3.32 19.51
N TRP A 164 1.89 2.87 18.28
CA TRP A 164 2.96 3.24 17.37
C TRP A 164 2.95 4.78 17.18
N ARG A 165 4.09 5.39 17.29
CA ARG A 165 4.27 6.82 17.06
C ARG A 165 5.40 7.03 16.06
N GLY A 166 5.19 7.96 15.14
CA GLY A 166 6.18 8.40 14.17
C GLY A 166 6.18 9.91 14.06
N SER A 167 7.10 10.45 13.28
CA SER A 167 7.14 11.87 12.94
C SER A 167 6.24 12.16 11.73
N LEU A 168 5.47 13.24 11.80
CA LEU A 168 4.76 13.78 10.64
C LEU A 168 5.78 14.42 9.69
N HIS A 169 5.95 13.84 8.51
CA HIS A 169 6.89 14.34 7.50
C HIS A 169 6.26 15.39 6.60
N SER A 170 5.06 15.14 6.10
CA SER A 170 4.32 16.10 5.25
C SER A 170 2.83 15.84 5.27
N VAL A 171 2.08 16.90 4.99
CA VAL A 171 0.65 16.87 4.62
C VAL A 171 0.50 17.70 3.35
N THR A 172 -0.08 17.11 2.32
CA THR A 172 -0.25 17.78 1.01
C THR A 172 -1.66 17.51 0.50
N SER A 173 -2.32 18.54 -0.01
CA SER A 173 -3.58 18.38 -0.73
C SER A 173 -3.31 17.87 -2.15
N LEU A 174 -4.09 16.88 -2.58
CA LEU A 174 -4.07 16.30 -3.92
C LEU A 174 -5.49 16.31 -4.47
N GLY A 175 -5.84 17.36 -5.20
CA GLY A 175 -7.22 17.61 -5.56
C GLY A 175 -8.08 17.82 -4.30
N GLY A 176 -9.10 16.95 -4.13
CA GLY A 176 -9.94 16.94 -2.93
C GLY A 176 -9.37 16.12 -1.76
N ASP A 177 -8.35 15.30 -1.99
CA ASP A 177 -7.81 14.38 -0.99
C ASP A 177 -6.62 14.97 -0.21
N LEU A 178 -6.31 14.37 0.94
CA LEU A 178 -5.07 14.64 1.67
C LEU A 178 -4.09 13.48 1.48
N ARG A 179 -2.84 13.81 1.23
CA ARG A 179 -1.71 12.89 1.34
C ARG A 179 -0.94 13.19 2.62
N VAL A 180 -0.93 12.24 3.53
CA VAL A 180 -0.20 12.33 4.81
C VAL A 180 0.97 11.36 4.79
N GLU A 181 2.16 11.84 5.10
CA GLU A 181 3.37 11.02 5.19
C GLU A 181 3.89 11.01 6.62
N LEU A 182 4.02 9.81 7.19
CA LEU A 182 4.63 9.57 8.49
C LEU A 182 5.92 8.77 8.32
N ARG A 183 6.91 9.03 9.16
CA ARG A 183 8.14 8.23 9.24
C ARG A 183 8.27 7.58 10.61
N ALA A 184 8.75 6.35 10.63
CA ALA A 184 9.19 5.73 11.87
C ALA A 184 10.32 6.58 12.48
N TYR A 185 10.36 6.67 13.80
CA TYR A 185 11.55 7.24 14.46
C TYR A 185 12.73 6.32 14.18
N SER A 186 13.86 6.92 13.80
CA SER A 186 15.12 6.17 13.75
C SER A 186 15.46 5.69 15.16
N ALA A 187 15.70 4.38 15.29
CA ALA A 187 16.20 3.81 16.53
C ALA A 187 17.62 4.32 16.83
#